data_cf4479068cde01e2ec9ee19aa5a389bb
#
_entry.id   cf4479068cde01e2ec9ee19aa5a389bb
#
_cell.length_a   1.000
_cell.length_b   1.000
_cell.length_c   1.000
_cell.angle_alpha   90.00
_cell.angle_beta   90.00
_cell.angle_gamma   90.00
#
_symmetry.space_group_name_H-M   'P 1'
#
loop_
_entity.id
_entity.type
_entity.pdbx_description
1 polymer ?
#
loop_
_entity_poly.entity_id
_entity_poly.type
_entity_poly.pdbx_seq_one_letter_code
_entity_poly.pdbx_strand_id
1 'polypeptide(L)'
;MTPAELSAALRDALTTAVAAGELPLDPADVPAEVRVERPKNRDHGDWATNVALQLAKKAGRPPRDVAAVVQQHLLRVPGVRAVDIAGPGFLNVTLEAAAAGELARSVVEAGAAFGTAAEPSGEKVNLEFVSANPTGPIHLGGTRWAAVGDSLARVLAACGAQVTREYYFNDHGGQIDRFARSLLARANGEPAPEDGYGGDYITDIATQVRALVPGVLEQPREEQQETFRREGVALMFAEIKQSLSEFGVEFDVYFHEDSLHTSGAVDRAVAKLRELGRIYESDGAVWLRTSDFGDDKDRVVVKSDGQPAYISGDLAYYLDKRERGFDRCVLMLGADHHGYVGRMMAMCAAFGDEPGRNLEILIGQMVNLVKDGVPVRMSKRAGTVVTMEDLVGAVGVDAARYSLVRSSVDSSIDVDLDLLTRRSNDNPVFYVQYAHARTANVAVNAASAGVRREDAFDPALLTDETESLLLAALAEFPEVVRRAGELREPHRVARYLEELAGRFHKFYDACRVTPRAGEEVTDVHRTRLWLNDATRQVLANGLGLLGVSAPERM
;
A
#
# COMPACT_ATOMS: atom_id res chain seq x y z
N MET A 1 -9.94 -25.80 0.95
CA MET A 1 -8.47 -25.82 0.77
C MET A 1 -8.03 -24.56 0.06
N THR A 2 -7.23 -23.74 0.71
CA THR A 2 -6.66 -22.49 0.20
C THR A 2 -5.42 -22.77 -0.67
N PRO A 3 -4.94 -21.79 -1.48
CA PRO A 3 -3.66 -21.90 -2.17
C PRO A 3 -2.48 -22.21 -1.24
N ALA A 4 -2.48 -21.63 -0.02
CA ALA A 4 -1.43 -21.86 0.97
C ALA A 4 -1.44 -23.31 1.49
N GLU A 5 -2.63 -23.85 1.78
CA GLU A 5 -2.77 -25.26 2.19
C GLU A 5 -2.35 -26.22 1.06
N LEU A 6 -2.70 -25.91 -0.19
CA LEU A 6 -2.27 -26.70 -1.34
C LEU A 6 -0.75 -26.57 -1.58
N SER A 7 -0.17 -25.40 -1.39
CA SER A 7 1.29 -25.20 -1.43
C SER A 7 2.01 -26.06 -0.38
N ALA A 8 1.48 -26.10 0.85
CA ALA A 8 1.99 -26.97 1.91
C ALA A 8 1.87 -28.45 1.54
N ALA A 9 0.72 -28.88 1.05
CA ALA A 9 0.50 -30.26 0.60
C ALA A 9 1.44 -30.66 -0.55
N LEU A 10 1.69 -29.76 -1.49
CA LEU A 10 2.67 -29.95 -2.58
C LEU A 10 4.09 -30.10 -2.06
N ARG A 11 4.49 -29.27 -1.11
CA ARG A 11 5.80 -29.38 -0.46
C ARG A 11 5.95 -30.69 0.29
N ASP A 12 4.94 -31.09 1.05
CA ASP A 12 4.95 -32.37 1.78
C ASP A 12 4.98 -33.56 0.82
N ALA A 13 4.25 -33.51 -0.31
CA ALA A 13 4.30 -34.50 -1.37
C ALA A 13 5.71 -34.62 -1.97
N LEU A 14 6.36 -33.49 -2.27
CA LEU A 14 7.74 -33.44 -2.78
C LEU A 14 8.72 -34.00 -1.73
N THR A 15 8.63 -33.57 -0.49
CA THR A 15 9.50 -34.02 0.61
C THR A 15 9.38 -35.54 0.82
N THR A 16 8.15 -36.06 0.77
CA THR A 16 7.87 -37.49 0.88
C THR A 16 8.47 -38.27 -0.29
N ALA A 17 8.28 -37.78 -1.51
CA ALA A 17 8.81 -38.42 -2.71
C ALA A 17 10.36 -38.45 -2.73
N VAL A 18 11.01 -37.37 -2.25
CA VAL A 18 12.48 -37.31 -2.10
C VAL A 18 12.95 -38.29 -1.04
N ALA A 19 12.32 -38.31 0.14
CA ALA A 19 12.65 -39.24 1.21
C ALA A 19 12.47 -40.71 0.83
N ALA A 20 11.48 -41.02 -0.03
CA ALA A 20 11.25 -42.35 -0.58
C ALA A 20 12.19 -42.72 -1.74
N GLY A 21 13.06 -41.82 -2.18
CA GLY A 21 13.97 -42.03 -3.32
C GLY A 21 13.26 -42.06 -4.69
N GLU A 22 12.00 -41.65 -4.76
CA GLU A 22 11.21 -41.60 -6.00
C GLU A 22 11.60 -40.39 -6.85
N LEU A 23 12.07 -39.31 -6.24
CA LEU A 23 12.67 -38.14 -6.88
C LEU A 23 14.15 -38.00 -6.45
N PRO A 24 15.10 -38.06 -7.40
CA PRO A 24 16.52 -37.90 -7.12
C PRO A 24 16.88 -36.40 -6.95
N LEU A 25 16.40 -35.79 -5.88
CA LEU A 25 16.64 -34.41 -5.49
C LEU A 25 17.33 -34.35 -4.13
N ASP A 26 18.17 -33.34 -3.91
CA ASP A 26 18.59 -32.99 -2.56
C ASP A 26 17.39 -32.44 -1.79
N PRO A 27 17.18 -32.83 -0.51
CA PRO A 27 16.14 -32.23 0.33
C PRO A 27 16.16 -30.68 0.36
N ALA A 28 17.35 -30.07 0.24
CA ALA A 28 17.53 -28.64 0.16
C ALA A 28 17.00 -28.01 -1.16
N ASP A 29 16.78 -28.83 -2.19
CA ASP A 29 16.22 -28.37 -3.46
C ASP A 29 14.68 -28.29 -3.45
N VAL A 30 14.01 -28.87 -2.45
CA VAL A 30 12.56 -28.74 -2.28
C VAL A 30 12.26 -27.29 -1.88
N PRO A 31 11.45 -26.57 -2.67
CA PRO A 31 11.15 -25.17 -2.35
C PRO A 31 10.40 -25.07 -1.02
N ALA A 32 10.76 -24.08 -0.21
CA ALA A 32 10.07 -23.79 1.06
C ALA A 32 8.59 -23.46 0.84
N GLU A 33 8.28 -22.86 -0.30
CA GLU A 33 6.93 -22.55 -0.78
C GLU A 33 6.77 -22.98 -2.25
N VAL A 34 5.70 -23.71 -2.55
CA VAL A 34 5.36 -24.11 -3.91
C VAL A 34 4.32 -23.15 -4.46
N ARG A 35 4.66 -22.46 -5.55
CA ARG A 35 3.73 -21.52 -6.18
C ARG A 35 2.53 -22.25 -6.78
N VAL A 36 1.34 -21.77 -6.39
CA VAL A 36 0.05 -22.25 -6.87
C VAL A 36 -0.67 -21.09 -7.52
N GLU A 37 -1.18 -21.29 -8.71
CA GLU A 37 -1.86 -20.25 -9.50
C GLU A 37 -3.20 -20.78 -10.00
N ARG A 38 -4.11 -19.84 -10.28
CA ARG A 38 -5.38 -20.20 -10.91
C ARG A 38 -5.17 -20.41 -12.40
N PRO A 39 -5.62 -21.54 -12.99
CA PRO A 39 -5.54 -21.75 -14.43
C PRO A 39 -6.38 -20.70 -15.19
N LYS A 40 -5.89 -20.26 -16.34
CA LYS A 40 -6.64 -19.33 -17.21
C LYS A 40 -7.92 -19.98 -17.77
N ASN A 41 -7.87 -21.28 -18.07
CA ASN A 41 -9.02 -22.07 -18.49
C ASN A 41 -9.44 -23.00 -17.33
N ARG A 42 -10.73 -22.98 -17.00
CA ARG A 42 -11.33 -23.75 -15.91
C ARG A 42 -11.38 -25.26 -16.14
N ASP A 43 -11.40 -25.68 -17.39
CA ASP A 43 -11.29 -27.11 -17.72
C ASP A 43 -10.00 -27.72 -17.16
N HIS A 44 -9.08 -26.87 -16.71
CA HIS A 44 -7.81 -27.24 -16.09
C HIS A 44 -7.86 -27.30 -14.55
N GLY A 45 -9.04 -27.37 -13.93
CA GLY A 45 -9.20 -27.48 -12.48
C GLY A 45 -9.24 -26.15 -11.73
N ASP A 46 -9.17 -26.23 -10.40
CA ASP A 46 -9.23 -25.06 -9.52
C ASP A 46 -7.90 -24.35 -9.39
N TRP A 47 -6.80 -25.10 -9.33
CA TRP A 47 -5.43 -24.62 -9.14
C TRP A 47 -4.44 -25.28 -10.10
N ALA A 48 -3.35 -24.60 -10.39
CA ALA A 48 -2.25 -25.12 -11.19
C ALA A 48 -0.89 -24.76 -10.57
N THR A 49 0.09 -25.65 -10.76
CA THR A 49 1.48 -25.39 -10.39
C THR A 49 2.44 -25.88 -11.49
N ASN A 50 3.57 -25.19 -11.62
CA ASN A 50 4.67 -25.53 -12.52
C ASN A 50 5.87 -26.12 -11.77
N VAL A 51 5.71 -26.57 -10.54
CA VAL A 51 6.82 -27.03 -9.67
C VAL A 51 7.62 -28.18 -10.31
N ALA A 52 6.95 -29.06 -11.03
CA ALA A 52 7.64 -30.16 -11.73
C ALA A 52 8.57 -29.65 -12.84
N LEU A 53 8.20 -28.58 -13.54
CA LEU A 53 9.06 -27.92 -14.55
C LEU A 53 10.29 -27.29 -13.90
N GLN A 54 10.11 -26.65 -12.74
CA GLN A 54 11.20 -26.01 -12.01
C GLN A 54 12.24 -27.02 -11.48
N LEU A 55 11.76 -28.18 -11.01
CA LEU A 55 12.59 -29.22 -10.40
C LEU A 55 13.21 -30.22 -11.41
N ALA A 56 12.66 -30.31 -12.62
CA ALA A 56 13.04 -31.32 -13.62
C ALA A 56 14.56 -31.38 -13.91
N LYS A 57 15.19 -30.20 -14.08
CA LYS A 57 16.64 -30.11 -14.33
C LYS A 57 17.46 -30.61 -13.14
N LYS A 58 17.06 -30.29 -11.92
CA LYS A 58 17.75 -30.73 -10.68
C LYS A 58 17.54 -32.23 -10.45
N ALA A 59 16.35 -32.73 -10.73
CA ALA A 59 16.04 -34.16 -10.66
C ALA A 59 16.66 -35.00 -11.79
N GLY A 60 17.21 -34.37 -12.82
CA GLY A 60 17.73 -35.09 -14.00
C GLY A 60 16.67 -35.92 -14.73
N ARG A 61 15.39 -35.54 -14.63
CA ARG A 61 14.23 -36.24 -15.22
C ARG A 61 13.39 -35.32 -16.09
N PRO A 62 12.66 -35.86 -17.06
CA PRO A 62 11.65 -35.09 -17.80
C PRO A 62 10.61 -34.48 -16.83
N PRO A 63 10.14 -33.23 -17.06
CA PRO A 63 9.17 -32.60 -16.19
C PRO A 63 7.88 -33.39 -15.98
N ARG A 64 7.42 -34.12 -17.01
CA ARG A 64 6.22 -34.97 -16.91
C ARG A 64 6.42 -36.14 -15.94
N ASP A 65 7.63 -36.70 -15.87
CA ASP A 65 7.96 -37.80 -14.96
C ASP A 65 7.99 -37.32 -13.51
N VAL A 66 8.56 -36.12 -13.27
CA VAL A 66 8.49 -35.45 -11.96
C VAL A 66 7.04 -35.15 -11.59
N ALA A 67 6.25 -34.63 -12.55
CA ALA A 67 4.82 -34.36 -12.33
C ALA A 67 4.04 -35.62 -11.97
N ALA A 68 4.34 -36.77 -12.62
CA ALA A 68 3.66 -38.04 -12.32
C ALA A 68 3.91 -38.54 -10.89
N VAL A 69 5.11 -38.37 -10.38
CA VAL A 69 5.44 -38.70 -8.99
C VAL A 69 4.65 -37.79 -8.01
N VAL A 70 4.70 -36.48 -8.24
CA VAL A 70 3.97 -35.50 -7.39
C VAL A 70 2.46 -35.75 -7.45
N GLN A 71 1.91 -36.04 -8.63
CA GLN A 71 0.50 -36.38 -8.83
C GLN A 71 0.05 -37.54 -7.91
N GLN A 72 0.84 -38.62 -7.85
CA GLN A 72 0.51 -39.81 -7.05
C GLN A 72 0.41 -39.48 -5.55
N HIS A 73 1.28 -38.60 -5.05
CA HIS A 73 1.24 -38.16 -3.66
C HIS A 73 0.07 -37.19 -3.40
N LEU A 74 -0.19 -36.24 -4.32
CA LEU A 74 -1.29 -35.29 -4.19
C LEU A 74 -2.67 -35.96 -4.21
N LEU A 75 -2.87 -36.99 -5.01
CA LEU A 75 -4.13 -37.75 -5.05
C LEU A 75 -4.48 -38.45 -3.71
N ARG A 76 -3.52 -38.53 -2.77
CA ARG A 76 -3.74 -39.06 -1.43
C ARG A 76 -4.10 -37.98 -0.41
N VAL A 77 -4.00 -36.71 -0.81
CA VAL A 77 -4.31 -35.57 0.08
C VAL A 77 -5.82 -35.43 0.20
N PRO A 78 -6.39 -35.43 1.43
CA PRO A 78 -7.82 -35.23 1.61
C PRO A 78 -8.28 -33.89 0.99
N GLY A 79 -9.40 -33.93 0.28
CA GLY A 79 -9.95 -32.75 -0.39
C GLY A 79 -9.44 -32.53 -1.83
N VAL A 80 -8.46 -33.32 -2.31
CA VAL A 80 -8.04 -33.33 -3.71
C VAL A 80 -8.83 -34.38 -4.47
N ARG A 81 -9.66 -33.95 -5.42
CA ARG A 81 -10.50 -34.84 -6.25
C ARG A 81 -9.73 -35.40 -7.43
N ALA A 82 -8.97 -34.57 -8.12
CA ALA A 82 -8.22 -34.94 -9.31
C ALA A 82 -6.96 -34.10 -9.46
N VAL A 83 -5.95 -34.68 -10.10
CA VAL A 83 -4.72 -33.98 -10.49
C VAL A 83 -4.38 -34.38 -11.91
N ASP A 84 -4.39 -33.45 -12.85
CA ASP A 84 -4.11 -33.69 -14.28
C ASP A 84 -2.75 -33.12 -14.67
N ILE A 85 -1.99 -33.85 -15.48
CA ILE A 85 -0.71 -33.40 -16.01
C ILE A 85 -0.92 -32.79 -17.38
N ALA A 86 -0.79 -31.46 -17.48
CA ALA A 86 -0.98 -30.69 -18.70
C ALA A 86 0.34 -30.23 -19.33
N GLY A 87 0.35 -30.12 -20.66
CA GLY A 87 1.49 -29.60 -21.40
C GLY A 87 2.82 -30.30 -21.05
N PRO A 88 3.91 -29.55 -20.85
CA PRO A 88 5.23 -30.11 -20.55
C PRO A 88 5.40 -30.64 -19.11
N GLY A 89 4.41 -30.49 -18.22
CA GLY A 89 4.50 -30.95 -16.82
C GLY A 89 3.85 -30.01 -15.82
N PHE A 90 2.85 -29.23 -16.22
CA PHE A 90 1.98 -28.52 -15.28
C PHE A 90 1.09 -29.52 -14.55
N LEU A 91 0.87 -29.29 -13.29
CA LEU A 91 -0.08 -30.02 -12.47
C LEU A 91 -1.32 -29.14 -12.27
N ASN A 92 -2.46 -29.62 -12.76
CA ASN A 92 -3.77 -29.00 -12.58
C ASN A 92 -4.53 -29.77 -11.51
N VAL A 93 -4.94 -29.10 -10.45
CA VAL A 93 -5.57 -29.69 -9.26
C VAL A 93 -7.04 -29.31 -9.22
N THR A 94 -7.91 -30.29 -9.08
CA THR A 94 -9.34 -30.11 -8.84
C THR A 94 -9.65 -30.53 -7.41
N LEU A 95 -10.32 -29.68 -6.65
CA LEU A 95 -10.71 -29.95 -5.28
C LEU A 95 -12.07 -30.67 -5.21
N GLU A 96 -12.33 -31.36 -4.11
CA GLU A 96 -13.67 -31.79 -3.75
C GLU A 96 -14.52 -30.56 -3.38
N ALA A 97 -15.81 -30.55 -3.73
CA ALA A 97 -16.72 -29.45 -3.44
C ALA A 97 -16.75 -29.11 -1.94
N ALA A 98 -16.77 -30.12 -1.09
CA ALA A 98 -16.71 -29.95 0.36
C ALA A 98 -15.43 -29.24 0.83
N ALA A 99 -14.27 -29.60 0.27
CA ALA A 99 -13.00 -28.98 0.64
C ALA A 99 -12.91 -27.53 0.14
N ALA A 100 -13.48 -27.21 -1.01
CA ALA A 100 -13.59 -25.84 -1.50
C ALA A 100 -14.57 -25.02 -0.66
N GLY A 101 -15.73 -25.58 -0.31
CA GLY A 101 -16.78 -24.91 0.45
C GLY A 101 -16.40 -24.60 1.90
N GLU A 102 -15.55 -25.44 2.52
CA GLU A 102 -15.06 -25.23 3.89
C GLU A 102 -14.35 -23.88 4.09
N LEU A 103 -13.83 -23.31 3.00
CA LEU A 103 -13.24 -21.97 3.01
C LEU A 103 -14.22 -20.91 3.54
N ALA A 104 -15.51 -21.01 3.23
CA ALA A 104 -16.49 -20.01 3.68
C ALA A 104 -16.53 -19.93 5.22
N ARG A 105 -16.48 -21.10 5.90
CA ARG A 105 -16.41 -21.15 7.35
C ARG A 105 -15.09 -20.61 7.88
N SER A 106 -13.97 -21.04 7.29
CA SER A 106 -12.63 -20.57 7.68
C SER A 106 -12.49 -19.06 7.60
N VAL A 107 -13.03 -18.43 6.57
CA VAL A 107 -13.02 -16.96 6.41
C VAL A 107 -13.80 -16.27 7.51
N VAL A 108 -15.03 -16.76 7.81
CA VAL A 108 -15.89 -16.17 8.83
C VAL A 108 -15.26 -16.32 10.22
N GLU A 109 -14.69 -17.48 10.54
CA GLU A 109 -14.04 -17.75 11.82
C GLU A 109 -12.74 -16.94 12.00
N ALA A 110 -11.95 -16.78 10.95
CA ALA A 110 -10.76 -15.94 10.99
C ALA A 110 -11.10 -14.44 11.08
N GLY A 111 -12.25 -14.01 10.55
CA GLY A 111 -12.72 -12.64 10.62
C GLY A 111 -11.72 -11.65 10.04
N ALA A 112 -11.36 -10.61 10.82
CA ALA A 112 -10.41 -9.58 10.42
C ALA A 112 -8.98 -10.11 10.17
N ALA A 113 -8.64 -11.27 10.70
CA ALA A 113 -7.32 -11.88 10.50
C ALA A 113 -7.22 -12.62 9.16
N PHE A 114 -8.33 -12.86 8.46
CA PHE A 114 -8.25 -13.49 7.14
C PHE A 114 -7.54 -12.59 6.13
N GLY A 115 -6.48 -13.09 5.52
CA GLY A 115 -5.62 -12.35 4.59
C GLY A 115 -4.42 -11.68 5.26
N THR A 116 -4.24 -11.83 6.58
CA THR A 116 -3.03 -11.36 7.27
C THR A 116 -2.05 -12.52 7.51
N ALA A 117 -0.78 -12.19 7.68
CA ALA A 117 0.23 -13.17 8.05
C ALA A 117 -0.08 -13.77 9.42
N ALA A 118 0.04 -15.09 9.55
CA ALA A 118 -0.18 -15.80 10.80
C ALA A 118 0.86 -15.45 11.87
N GLU A 119 2.10 -15.19 11.44
CA GLU A 119 3.21 -14.84 12.31
C GLU A 119 3.85 -13.51 11.86
N PRO A 120 4.32 -12.68 12.81
CA PRO A 120 5.08 -11.48 12.47
C PRO A 120 6.35 -11.83 11.67
N SER A 121 6.62 -11.07 10.62
CA SER A 121 7.88 -11.24 9.85
C SER A 121 9.12 -10.82 10.64
N GLY A 122 8.93 -9.99 11.67
CA GLY A 122 10.00 -9.36 12.43
C GLY A 122 10.68 -8.19 11.71
N GLU A 123 10.40 -7.96 10.42
CA GLU A 123 10.97 -6.85 9.65
C GLU A 123 10.45 -5.51 10.15
N LYS A 124 11.36 -4.59 10.46
CA LYS A 124 11.05 -3.20 10.84
C LYS A 124 11.18 -2.30 9.63
N VAL A 125 10.08 -1.73 9.20
CA VAL A 125 9.99 -0.88 8.02
C VAL A 125 9.73 0.57 8.41
N ASN A 126 10.60 1.49 7.97
CA ASN A 126 10.32 2.92 7.96
C ASN A 126 9.71 3.28 6.61
N LEU A 127 8.49 3.75 6.61
CA LEU A 127 7.78 4.18 5.40
C LEU A 127 7.56 5.70 5.46
N GLU A 128 8.31 6.42 4.63
CA GLU A 128 8.22 7.86 4.50
C GLU A 128 7.39 8.25 3.28
N PHE A 129 6.37 9.07 3.50
CA PHE A 129 5.49 9.52 2.42
C PHE A 129 4.87 10.90 2.73
N VAL A 130 4.34 11.56 1.72
CA VAL A 130 3.87 12.96 1.73
C VAL A 130 5.03 13.92 1.89
N SER A 131 5.59 14.06 3.10
CA SER A 131 6.75 14.90 3.44
C SER A 131 6.73 16.28 2.75
N ALA A 132 5.55 16.92 2.71
CA ALA A 132 5.34 18.21 2.07
C ALA A 132 5.89 19.34 2.96
N ASN A 133 6.49 20.36 2.33
CA ASN A 133 6.95 21.54 3.04
C ASN A 133 5.77 22.32 3.63
N PRO A 134 5.88 22.86 4.86
CA PRO A 134 4.79 23.56 5.53
C PRO A 134 4.63 25.01 5.02
N THR A 135 4.52 25.15 3.72
CA THR A 135 4.39 26.44 2.99
C THR A 135 3.05 26.58 2.27
N GLY A 136 2.15 25.64 2.51
CA GLY A 136 0.80 25.61 1.96
C GLY A 136 0.11 24.29 2.22
N PRO A 137 -1.19 24.20 1.94
CA PRO A 137 -1.98 22.97 2.09
C PRO A 137 -1.46 21.85 1.18
N ILE A 138 -1.81 20.61 1.51
CA ILE A 138 -1.41 19.44 0.73
C ILE A 138 -2.07 19.49 -0.65
N HIS A 139 -1.26 19.52 -1.69
CA HIS A 139 -1.73 19.48 -3.08
C HIS A 139 -2.03 18.04 -3.53
N LEU A 140 -2.70 17.91 -4.66
CA LEU A 140 -3.18 16.64 -5.21
C LEU A 140 -2.11 15.52 -5.30
N GLY A 141 -0.86 15.86 -5.65
CA GLY A 141 0.25 14.90 -5.65
C GLY A 141 0.56 14.35 -4.26
N GLY A 142 0.57 15.24 -3.24
CA GLY A 142 0.72 14.85 -1.84
C GLY A 142 -0.47 14.01 -1.34
N THR A 143 -1.69 14.33 -1.80
CA THR A 143 -2.90 13.56 -1.50
C THR A 143 -2.81 12.13 -2.03
N ARG A 144 -2.25 11.95 -3.24
CA ARG A 144 -2.00 10.59 -3.77
C ARG A 144 -1.04 9.82 -2.88
N TRP A 145 0.05 10.47 -2.45
CA TRP A 145 1.00 9.82 -1.55
C TRP A 145 0.40 9.51 -0.19
N ALA A 146 -0.47 10.36 0.34
CA ALA A 146 -1.19 10.09 1.57
C ALA A 146 -2.05 8.82 1.47
N ALA A 147 -2.84 8.69 0.39
CA ALA A 147 -3.68 7.53 0.15
C ALA A 147 -2.87 6.25 -0.10
N VAL A 148 -1.86 6.31 -0.98
CA VAL A 148 -1.04 5.14 -1.36
C VAL A 148 -0.13 4.73 -0.21
N GLY A 149 0.51 5.68 0.48
CA GLY A 149 1.43 5.41 1.59
C GLY A 149 0.72 4.76 2.78
N ASP A 150 -0.44 5.29 3.19
CA ASP A 150 -1.23 4.67 4.27
C ASP A 150 -1.74 3.27 3.87
N SER A 151 -2.21 3.11 2.63
CA SER A 151 -2.63 1.79 2.14
C SER A 151 -1.46 0.80 2.10
N LEU A 152 -0.30 1.23 1.66
CA LEU A 152 0.92 0.41 1.67
C LEU A 152 1.34 0.04 3.09
N ALA A 153 1.29 0.99 4.03
CA ALA A 153 1.57 0.72 5.45
C ALA A 153 0.67 -0.37 6.02
N ARG A 154 -0.65 -0.29 5.72
CA ARG A 154 -1.63 -1.30 6.15
C ARG A 154 -1.38 -2.67 5.52
N VAL A 155 -1.04 -2.72 4.24
CA VAL A 155 -0.70 -3.96 3.52
C VAL A 155 0.57 -4.58 4.09
N LEU A 156 1.64 -3.81 4.31
CA LEU A 156 2.88 -4.30 4.90
C LEU A 156 2.67 -4.83 6.33
N ALA A 157 1.86 -4.13 7.13
CA ALA A 157 1.49 -4.59 8.47
C ALA A 157 0.68 -5.90 8.40
N ALA A 158 -0.26 -6.03 7.45
CA ALA A 158 -0.99 -7.28 7.21
C ALA A 158 -0.06 -8.42 6.77
N CYS A 159 1.06 -8.13 6.11
CA CYS A 159 2.11 -9.08 5.78
C CYS A 159 3.06 -9.38 6.97
N GLY A 160 2.79 -8.86 8.16
CA GLY A 160 3.55 -9.13 9.39
C GLY A 160 4.71 -8.20 9.68
N ALA A 161 4.92 -7.14 8.90
CA ALA A 161 5.97 -6.15 9.15
C ALA A 161 5.58 -5.18 10.28
N GLN A 162 6.60 -4.70 11.02
CA GLN A 162 6.45 -3.59 11.97
C GLN A 162 6.69 -2.28 11.21
N VAL A 163 5.61 -1.63 10.81
CA VAL A 163 5.69 -0.41 9.99
C VAL A 163 5.63 0.83 10.86
N THR A 164 6.60 1.73 10.68
CA THR A 164 6.58 3.10 11.21
C THR A 164 6.35 4.07 10.07
N ARG A 165 5.23 4.81 10.13
CA ARG A 165 4.88 5.87 9.18
C ARG A 165 5.62 7.13 9.58
N GLU A 166 6.42 7.68 8.68
CA GLU A 166 7.24 8.85 8.95
C GLU A 166 6.94 9.96 7.97
N TYR A 167 6.82 11.17 8.52
CA TYR A 167 6.71 12.42 7.78
C TYR A 167 7.98 13.24 8.02
N TYR A 168 8.73 13.53 6.96
CA TYR A 168 9.88 14.43 7.03
C TYR A 168 9.40 15.87 6.94
N PHE A 169 9.69 16.61 7.98
CA PHE A 169 9.26 18.00 8.14
C PHE A 169 10.44 18.94 7.88
N ASN A 170 10.45 19.58 6.71
CA ASN A 170 11.43 20.60 6.38
C ASN A 170 10.99 21.95 6.95
N ASP A 171 11.55 22.32 8.09
CA ASP A 171 11.31 23.57 8.82
C ASP A 171 12.40 24.62 8.58
N HIS A 172 13.31 24.37 7.61
CA HIS A 172 14.44 25.25 7.28
C HIS A 172 14.51 25.64 5.80
N GLY A 173 15.29 26.70 5.51
CA GLY A 173 15.69 27.06 4.16
C GLY A 173 14.79 28.06 3.46
N GLY A 174 15.17 28.39 2.22
CA GLY A 174 14.61 29.53 1.48
C GLY A 174 13.12 29.45 1.15
N GLN A 175 12.50 28.27 1.18
CA GLN A 175 11.04 28.16 1.01
C GLN A 175 10.29 28.66 2.24
N ILE A 176 10.78 28.33 3.42
CA ILE A 176 10.23 28.78 4.70
C ILE A 176 10.37 30.30 4.84
N ASP A 177 11.53 30.85 4.46
CA ASP A 177 11.75 32.30 4.47
C ASP A 177 10.81 33.05 3.52
N ARG A 178 10.58 32.49 2.31
CA ARG A 178 9.60 33.04 1.36
C ARG A 178 8.18 32.99 1.89
N PHE A 179 7.81 31.90 2.53
CA PHE A 179 6.49 31.75 3.15
C PHE A 179 6.29 32.81 4.24
N ALA A 180 7.26 32.96 5.15
CA ALA A 180 7.22 33.95 6.21
C ALA A 180 7.13 35.40 5.65
N ARG A 181 7.89 35.73 4.59
CA ARG A 181 7.79 37.03 3.92
C ARG A 181 6.41 37.26 3.31
N SER A 182 5.79 36.21 2.74
CA SER A 182 4.45 36.30 2.15
C SER A 182 3.39 36.57 3.23
N LEU A 183 3.48 35.90 4.38
CA LEU A 183 2.61 36.13 5.54
C LEU A 183 2.76 37.57 6.07
N LEU A 184 4.00 38.02 6.25
CA LEU A 184 4.28 39.36 6.75
C LEU A 184 3.79 40.45 5.80
N ALA A 185 4.01 40.30 4.49
CA ALA A 185 3.48 41.22 3.48
C ALA A 185 1.95 41.32 3.56
N ARG A 186 1.28 40.16 3.62
CA ARG A 186 -0.18 40.13 3.74
C ARG A 186 -0.68 40.78 5.02
N ALA A 187 -0.01 40.53 6.15
CA ALA A 187 -0.35 41.12 7.45
C ALA A 187 -0.24 42.67 7.45
N ASN A 188 0.69 43.22 6.66
CA ASN A 188 0.87 44.66 6.48
C ASN A 188 -0.01 45.27 5.38
N GLY A 189 -0.84 44.47 4.68
CA GLY A 189 -1.61 44.93 3.52
C GLY A 189 -0.77 45.19 2.26
N GLU A 190 0.45 44.68 2.24
CA GLU A 190 1.38 44.77 1.11
C GLU A 190 1.07 43.68 0.06
N PRO A 191 1.41 43.87 -1.22
CA PRO A 191 1.32 42.82 -2.23
C PRO A 191 2.26 41.67 -1.88
N ALA A 192 1.89 40.44 -2.30
CA ALA A 192 2.77 39.28 -2.15
C ALA A 192 4.11 39.54 -2.87
N PRO A 193 5.25 39.10 -2.30
CA PRO A 193 6.55 39.16 -2.99
C PRO A 193 6.46 38.45 -4.35
N GLU A 194 7.25 38.89 -5.33
CA GLU A 194 7.23 38.32 -6.70
C GLU A 194 7.51 36.81 -6.71
N ASP A 195 8.40 36.34 -5.82
CA ASP A 195 8.76 34.94 -5.62
C ASP A 195 7.95 34.27 -4.48
N GLY A 196 6.97 34.99 -3.90
CA GLY A 196 6.22 34.57 -2.71
C GLY A 196 5.06 33.62 -3.00
N TYR A 197 4.39 33.24 -1.91
CA TYR A 197 3.19 32.42 -1.93
C TYR A 197 1.94 33.31 -1.95
N GLY A 198 0.90 32.85 -2.68
CA GLY A 198 -0.40 33.50 -2.77
C GLY A 198 -1.52 32.56 -2.36
N GLY A 199 -2.74 33.11 -2.30
CA GLY A 199 -3.95 32.36 -1.93
C GLY A 199 -4.54 32.80 -0.59
N ASP A 200 -5.77 32.36 -0.34
CA ASP A 200 -6.54 32.78 0.85
C ASP A 200 -5.91 32.26 2.16
N TYR A 201 -5.34 31.06 2.16
CA TYR A 201 -4.66 30.47 3.32
C TYR A 201 -3.51 31.35 3.85
N ILE A 202 -2.82 32.13 2.99
CA ILE A 202 -1.80 33.11 3.44
C ILE A 202 -2.45 34.21 4.29
N THR A 203 -3.66 34.65 3.89
CA THR A 203 -4.42 35.66 4.66
C THR A 203 -4.88 35.11 5.99
N ASP A 204 -5.36 33.88 5.97
CA ASP A 204 -5.90 33.19 7.16
C ASP A 204 -4.79 32.94 8.18
N ILE A 205 -3.64 32.39 7.77
CA ILE A 205 -2.48 32.16 8.62
C ILE A 205 -1.93 33.50 9.14
N ALA A 206 -1.79 34.52 8.28
CA ALA A 206 -1.31 35.82 8.73
C ALA A 206 -2.24 36.46 9.78
N THR A 207 -3.55 36.29 9.63
CA THR A 207 -4.55 36.77 10.60
C THR A 207 -4.43 36.02 11.93
N GLN A 208 -4.24 34.71 11.89
CA GLN A 208 -4.03 33.89 13.09
C GLN A 208 -2.73 34.29 13.82
N VAL A 209 -1.62 34.49 13.10
CA VAL A 209 -0.35 34.96 13.72
C VAL A 209 -0.57 36.30 14.46
N ARG A 210 -1.28 37.25 13.84
CA ARG A 210 -1.60 38.52 14.49
C ARG A 210 -2.47 38.36 15.75
N ALA A 211 -3.36 37.38 15.74
CA ALA A 211 -4.19 37.08 16.91
C ALA A 211 -3.39 36.39 18.02
N LEU A 212 -2.44 35.52 17.69
CA LEU A 212 -1.57 34.82 18.64
C LEU A 212 -0.53 35.75 19.27
N VAL A 213 0.00 36.71 18.49
CA VAL A 213 1.03 37.64 18.94
C VAL A 213 0.54 39.09 18.74
N PRO A 214 -0.30 39.62 19.67
CA PRO A 214 -0.75 41.00 19.61
C PRO A 214 0.44 41.97 19.60
N GLY A 215 0.40 42.98 18.72
CA GLY A 215 1.50 43.96 18.57
C GLY A 215 2.69 43.47 17.71
N VAL A 216 2.59 42.28 17.06
CA VAL A 216 3.69 41.79 16.20
C VAL A 216 4.10 42.78 15.12
N LEU A 217 3.18 43.59 14.57
CA LEU A 217 3.48 44.59 13.55
C LEU A 217 4.13 45.87 14.11
N GLU A 218 4.21 46.01 15.41
CA GLU A 218 4.90 47.12 16.10
C GLU A 218 6.37 46.79 16.42
N GLN A 219 6.77 45.51 16.25
CA GLN A 219 8.14 45.05 16.46
C GLN A 219 9.07 45.51 15.32
N PRO A 220 10.40 45.47 15.51
CA PRO A 220 11.37 45.65 14.43
C PRO A 220 11.12 44.64 13.29
N ARG A 221 11.38 45.02 12.04
CA ARG A 221 11.05 44.20 10.84
C ARG A 221 11.64 42.80 10.90
N GLU A 222 12.84 42.62 11.42
CA GLU A 222 13.48 41.33 11.59
C GLU A 222 12.76 40.45 12.59
N GLU A 223 12.31 41.00 13.71
CA GLU A 223 11.53 40.29 14.72
C GLU A 223 10.14 39.89 14.19
N GLN A 224 9.51 40.80 13.41
CA GLN A 224 8.25 40.46 12.71
C GLN A 224 8.47 39.25 11.80
N GLN A 225 9.51 39.29 10.95
CA GLN A 225 9.83 38.21 10.02
C GLN A 225 10.03 36.87 10.74
N GLU A 226 10.78 36.85 11.83
CA GLU A 226 11.04 35.67 12.63
C GLU A 226 9.77 35.14 13.33
N THR A 227 8.94 36.04 13.83
CA THR A 227 7.65 35.68 14.45
C THR A 227 6.72 35.05 13.42
N PHE A 228 6.58 35.65 12.22
CA PHE A 228 5.77 35.09 11.14
C PHE A 228 6.34 33.78 10.61
N ARG A 229 7.67 33.61 10.64
CA ARG A 229 8.32 32.34 10.29
C ARG A 229 7.94 31.24 11.29
N ARG A 230 8.16 31.46 12.57
CA ARG A 230 7.94 30.48 13.62
C ARG A 230 6.45 30.11 13.76
N GLU A 231 5.61 31.12 14.00
CA GLU A 231 4.18 30.89 14.25
C GLU A 231 3.45 30.47 12.97
N GLY A 232 3.79 31.04 11.81
CA GLY A 232 3.17 30.70 10.54
C GLY A 232 3.46 29.27 10.11
N VAL A 233 4.69 28.80 10.29
CA VAL A 233 5.08 27.40 10.02
C VAL A 233 4.35 26.46 10.99
N ALA A 234 4.27 26.80 12.28
CA ALA A 234 3.58 25.98 13.27
C ALA A 234 2.09 25.84 12.94
N LEU A 235 1.42 26.93 12.56
CA LEU A 235 0.00 26.94 12.17
C LEU A 235 -0.23 26.13 10.89
N MET A 236 0.59 26.34 9.85
CA MET A 236 0.46 25.60 8.59
C MET A 236 0.69 24.10 8.79
N PHE A 237 1.63 23.74 9.64
CA PHE A 237 1.87 22.33 9.96
C PHE A 237 0.74 21.70 10.76
N ALA A 238 0.12 22.46 11.68
CA ALA A 238 -1.07 22.00 12.38
C ALA A 238 -2.23 21.73 11.41
N GLU A 239 -2.44 22.62 10.42
CA GLU A 239 -3.43 22.44 9.36
C GLU A 239 -3.14 21.18 8.51
N ILE A 240 -1.89 21.00 8.07
CA ILE A 240 -1.47 19.79 7.33
C ILE A 240 -1.78 18.50 8.12
N LYS A 241 -1.46 18.49 9.43
CA LYS A 241 -1.74 17.32 10.28
C LYS A 241 -3.24 17.06 10.40
N GLN A 242 -4.03 18.10 10.55
CA GLN A 242 -5.48 17.99 10.62
C GLN A 242 -6.06 17.43 9.32
N SER A 243 -5.67 17.98 8.17
CA SER A 243 -6.12 17.52 6.87
C SER A 243 -5.78 16.04 6.63
N LEU A 244 -4.58 15.60 7.01
CA LEU A 244 -4.17 14.19 6.93
C LEU A 244 -5.03 13.31 7.83
N SER A 245 -5.27 13.72 9.08
CA SER A 245 -6.11 12.98 10.03
C SER A 245 -7.55 12.86 9.52
N GLU A 246 -8.13 13.95 9.00
CA GLU A 246 -9.47 13.97 8.39
C GLU A 246 -9.53 13.09 7.12
N PHE A 247 -8.42 12.96 6.40
CA PHE A 247 -8.27 12.03 5.28
C PHE A 247 -8.05 10.57 5.72
N GLY A 248 -7.95 10.31 7.03
CA GLY A 248 -7.74 9.00 7.63
C GLY A 248 -6.29 8.51 7.56
N VAL A 249 -5.33 9.44 7.57
CA VAL A 249 -3.89 9.16 7.54
C VAL A 249 -3.23 9.73 8.79
N GLU A 250 -2.58 8.83 9.54
CA GLU A 250 -1.84 9.19 10.75
C GLU A 250 -0.37 8.80 10.58
N PHE A 251 0.52 9.62 11.17
CA PHE A 251 1.95 9.35 11.19
C PHE A 251 2.42 9.03 12.60
N ASP A 252 3.31 8.06 12.71
CA ASP A 252 3.91 7.66 13.98
C ASP A 252 5.04 8.63 14.38
N VAL A 253 5.75 9.18 13.37
CA VAL A 253 6.87 10.09 13.55
C VAL A 253 6.75 11.28 12.61
N TYR A 254 6.88 12.48 13.17
CA TYR A 254 7.15 13.72 12.44
C TYR A 254 8.62 14.09 12.68
N PHE A 255 9.46 13.84 11.70
CA PHE A 255 10.89 14.06 11.80
C PHE A 255 11.25 15.49 11.37
N HIS A 256 11.83 16.27 12.26
CA HIS A 256 12.22 17.66 12.03
C HIS A 256 13.65 17.75 11.46
N GLU A 257 13.82 18.37 10.29
CA GLU A 257 15.14 18.56 9.65
C GLU A 257 16.14 19.29 10.53
N ASP A 258 15.68 20.29 11.28
CA ASP A 258 16.53 21.05 12.24
C ASP A 258 17.27 20.13 13.22
N SER A 259 16.67 19.02 13.60
CA SER A 259 17.32 18.04 14.49
C SER A 259 18.61 17.45 13.94
N LEU A 260 18.74 17.33 12.62
CA LEU A 260 19.97 16.84 11.98
C LEU A 260 21.14 17.79 12.14
N HIS A 261 20.85 19.09 12.15
CA HIS A 261 21.86 20.14 12.28
C HIS A 261 22.25 20.39 13.74
N THR A 262 21.26 20.41 14.63
CA THR A 262 21.47 20.73 16.05
C THR A 262 22.02 19.57 16.88
N SER A 263 21.78 18.32 16.48
CA SER A 263 22.22 17.11 17.21
C SER A 263 23.63 16.61 16.84
N GLY A 264 24.31 17.23 15.86
CA GLY A 264 25.57 16.74 15.32
C GLY A 264 25.42 15.48 14.46
N ALA A 265 24.23 15.20 13.93
CA ALA A 265 23.97 14.02 13.11
C ALA A 265 24.79 14.03 11.80
N VAL A 266 24.98 15.20 11.20
CA VAL A 266 25.83 15.36 10.00
C VAL A 266 27.26 14.95 10.28
N ASP A 267 27.82 15.39 11.40
CA ASP A 267 29.20 15.05 11.78
C ASP A 267 29.36 13.55 12.04
N ARG A 268 28.37 12.91 12.67
CA ARG A 268 28.36 11.45 12.86
C ARG A 268 28.32 10.70 11.53
N ALA A 269 27.50 11.14 10.58
CA ALA A 269 27.41 10.53 9.26
C ALA A 269 28.75 10.65 8.49
N VAL A 270 29.40 11.82 8.54
CA VAL A 270 30.72 12.05 7.93
C VAL A 270 31.78 11.18 8.61
N ALA A 271 31.79 11.11 9.93
CA ALA A 271 32.72 10.26 10.69
C ALA A 271 32.55 8.78 10.33
N LYS A 272 31.30 8.29 10.24
CA LYS A 272 30.99 6.92 9.83
C LYS A 272 31.49 6.60 8.43
N LEU A 273 31.26 7.47 7.46
CA LEU A 273 31.76 7.30 6.09
C LEU A 273 33.29 7.36 6.01
N ARG A 274 33.96 8.13 6.89
CA ARG A 274 35.41 8.16 7.02
C ARG A 274 35.94 6.82 7.55
N GLU A 275 35.35 6.25 8.58
CA GLU A 275 35.68 4.92 9.10
C GLU A 275 35.55 3.85 8.02
N LEU A 276 34.54 3.93 7.18
CA LEU A 276 34.30 3.02 6.06
C LEU A 276 35.21 3.25 4.85
N GLY A 277 36.06 4.31 4.86
CA GLY A 277 36.96 4.66 3.76
C GLY A 277 36.24 5.17 2.50
N ARG A 278 35.05 5.74 2.67
CA ARG A 278 34.18 6.18 1.56
C ARG A 278 34.34 7.64 1.18
N ILE A 279 35.10 8.41 1.94
CA ILE A 279 35.34 9.83 1.69
C ILE A 279 36.81 10.12 1.48
N TYR A 280 37.08 11.24 0.80
CA TYR A 280 38.41 11.81 0.59
C TYR A 280 38.36 13.33 0.65
N GLU A 281 39.53 13.97 0.78
CA GLU A 281 39.66 15.42 0.79
C GLU A 281 40.30 15.91 -0.51
N SER A 282 39.70 16.94 -1.12
CA SER A 282 40.21 17.63 -2.29
C SER A 282 39.80 19.09 -2.25
N ASP A 283 40.73 19.99 -2.56
CA ASP A 283 40.52 21.45 -2.63
C ASP A 283 39.88 22.04 -1.36
N GLY A 284 40.25 21.48 -0.20
CA GLY A 284 39.72 21.89 1.11
C GLY A 284 38.31 21.42 1.41
N ALA A 285 37.69 20.65 0.53
CA ALA A 285 36.37 20.08 0.70
C ALA A 285 36.44 18.57 0.97
N VAL A 286 35.43 18.02 1.66
CA VAL A 286 35.26 16.59 1.88
C VAL A 286 34.29 16.02 0.87
N TRP A 287 34.69 14.97 0.17
CA TRP A 287 33.98 14.34 -0.92
C TRP A 287 33.60 12.90 -0.59
N LEU A 288 32.39 12.48 -0.93
CA LEU A 288 31.92 11.11 -0.90
C LEU A 288 32.12 10.47 -2.28
N ARG A 289 32.72 9.26 -2.31
CA ARG A 289 32.96 8.44 -3.52
C ARG A 289 31.66 7.81 -4.03
N THR A 290 30.65 8.60 -4.37
CA THR A 290 29.35 8.10 -4.86
C THR A 290 29.48 7.44 -6.23
N SER A 291 30.48 7.81 -7.03
CA SER A 291 30.74 7.18 -8.33
C SER A 291 31.15 5.70 -8.20
N ASP A 292 31.82 5.30 -7.10
CA ASP A 292 32.14 3.90 -6.81
C ASP A 292 30.89 3.03 -6.62
N PHE A 293 29.73 3.65 -6.39
CA PHE A 293 28.44 3.01 -6.10
C PHE A 293 27.36 3.31 -7.15
N GLY A 294 27.74 3.81 -8.33
CA GLY A 294 26.83 3.98 -9.46
C GLY A 294 26.17 5.35 -9.61
N ASP A 295 26.61 6.37 -8.84
CA ASP A 295 26.26 7.76 -9.12
C ASP A 295 27.07 8.29 -10.30
N ASP A 296 26.61 9.36 -10.95
CA ASP A 296 27.28 9.98 -12.12
C ASP A 296 28.61 10.66 -11.77
N LYS A 297 28.81 11.07 -10.51
CA LYS A 297 30.03 11.70 -9.99
C LYS A 297 30.08 11.66 -8.47
N ASP A 298 31.27 11.90 -7.92
CA ASP A 298 31.44 12.10 -6.47
C ASP A 298 30.75 13.38 -6.00
N ARG A 299 30.36 13.37 -4.72
CA ARG A 299 29.59 14.48 -4.14
C ARG A 299 30.33 15.13 -2.97
N VAL A 300 30.30 16.47 -2.97
CA VAL A 300 30.77 17.24 -1.83
C VAL A 300 29.86 16.99 -0.63
N VAL A 301 30.42 16.61 0.50
CA VAL A 301 29.72 16.43 1.78
C VAL A 301 29.95 17.63 2.69
N VAL A 302 31.20 18.09 2.80
CA VAL A 302 31.57 19.31 3.52
C VAL A 302 32.29 20.24 2.55
N LYS A 303 31.82 21.48 2.44
CA LYS A 303 32.43 22.50 1.58
C LYS A 303 33.77 22.96 2.12
N SER A 304 34.55 23.64 1.30
CA SER A 304 35.85 24.21 1.68
C SER A 304 35.78 25.28 2.79
N ASP A 305 34.62 25.87 3.02
CA ASP A 305 34.36 26.78 4.13
C ASP A 305 33.95 26.07 5.43
N GLY A 306 33.95 24.72 5.44
CA GLY A 306 33.56 23.90 6.58
C GLY A 306 32.04 23.70 6.73
N GLN A 307 31.23 24.32 5.87
CA GLN A 307 29.77 24.15 5.95
C GLN A 307 29.30 22.85 5.29
N PRO A 308 28.25 22.21 5.85
CA PRO A 308 27.62 21.06 5.20
C PRO A 308 27.16 21.36 3.79
N ALA A 309 27.35 20.41 2.89
CA ALA A 309 26.77 20.48 1.54
C ALA A 309 25.33 19.92 1.55
N TYR A 310 24.60 20.09 0.45
CA TYR A 310 23.20 19.69 0.35
C TYR A 310 22.94 18.21 0.69
N ILE A 311 23.82 17.30 0.24
CA ILE A 311 23.69 15.87 0.49
C ILE A 311 23.89 15.47 1.97
N SER A 312 24.50 16.34 2.78
CA SER A 312 24.87 16.00 4.16
C SER A 312 23.66 15.73 5.05
N GLY A 313 22.54 16.44 4.80
CA GLY A 313 21.27 16.20 5.45
C GLY A 313 20.72 14.82 5.12
N ASP A 314 20.75 14.44 3.83
CA ASP A 314 20.28 13.11 3.39
C ASP A 314 21.12 11.98 4.00
N LEU A 315 22.45 12.14 4.04
CA LEU A 315 23.37 11.18 4.68
C LEU A 315 23.07 11.00 6.17
N ALA A 316 22.88 12.10 6.88
CA ALA A 316 22.59 12.10 8.31
C ALA A 316 21.21 11.47 8.59
N TYR A 317 20.23 11.79 7.79
CA TYR A 317 18.89 11.28 7.94
C TYR A 317 18.78 9.77 7.62
N TYR A 318 19.46 9.31 6.57
CA TYR A 318 19.50 7.87 6.28
C TYR A 318 20.22 7.10 7.41
N LEU A 319 21.34 7.60 7.90
CA LEU A 319 22.05 6.98 9.03
C LEU A 319 21.16 6.94 10.28
N ASP A 320 20.44 8.01 10.59
CA ASP A 320 19.50 8.06 11.72
C ASP A 320 18.44 6.96 11.61
N LYS A 321 17.83 6.76 10.44
CA LYS A 321 16.87 5.68 10.22
C LYS A 321 17.50 4.29 10.52
N ARG A 322 18.72 4.07 10.05
CA ARG A 322 19.42 2.79 10.28
C ARG A 322 19.82 2.61 11.75
N GLU A 323 20.23 3.67 12.44
CA GLU A 323 20.57 3.65 13.87
C GLU A 323 19.33 3.43 14.76
N ARG A 324 18.15 3.87 14.33
CA ARG A 324 16.85 3.53 14.96
C ARG A 324 16.45 2.07 14.77
N GLY A 325 17.21 1.30 13.99
CA GLY A 325 17.08 -0.16 13.83
C GLY A 325 16.04 -0.58 12.79
N PHE A 326 15.73 0.25 11.80
CA PHE A 326 14.90 -0.17 10.68
C PHE A 326 15.69 -1.06 9.71
N ASP A 327 15.11 -2.20 9.37
CA ASP A 327 15.70 -3.14 8.40
C ASP A 327 15.57 -2.60 6.98
N ARG A 328 14.47 -1.90 6.71
CA ARG A 328 14.10 -1.35 5.42
C ARG A 328 13.57 0.07 5.57
N CYS A 329 14.07 0.97 4.74
CA CYS A 329 13.57 2.34 4.58
C CYS A 329 12.93 2.45 3.19
N VAL A 330 11.67 2.84 3.13
CA VAL A 330 10.93 3.07 1.89
C VAL A 330 10.58 4.54 1.79
N LEU A 331 11.05 5.23 0.75
CA LEU A 331 10.78 6.64 0.49
C LEU A 331 9.87 6.78 -0.73
N MET A 332 8.81 7.56 -0.59
CA MET A 332 7.85 7.83 -1.66
C MET A 332 8.04 9.26 -2.18
N LEU A 333 8.52 9.39 -3.41
CA LEU A 333 8.91 10.67 -4.02
C LEU A 333 8.12 10.96 -5.29
N GLY A 334 7.94 12.24 -5.63
CA GLY A 334 7.36 12.66 -6.90
C GLY A 334 8.29 12.41 -8.09
N ALA A 335 7.74 12.39 -9.29
CA ALA A 335 8.49 12.13 -10.54
C ALA A 335 9.60 13.16 -10.80
N ASP A 336 9.50 14.37 -10.26
CA ASP A 336 10.51 15.42 -10.30
C ASP A 336 11.81 15.04 -9.56
N HIS A 337 11.74 14.07 -8.65
CA HIS A 337 12.91 13.54 -7.92
C HIS A 337 13.59 12.34 -8.60
N HIS A 338 13.19 11.96 -9.82
CA HIS A 338 13.77 10.79 -10.51
C HIS A 338 15.32 10.85 -10.62
N GLY A 339 15.88 12.02 -10.90
CA GLY A 339 17.34 12.23 -10.95
C GLY A 339 18.08 12.07 -9.61
N TYR A 340 17.33 11.96 -8.50
CA TYR A 340 17.89 11.79 -7.16
C TYR A 340 18.11 10.34 -6.77
N VAL A 341 17.38 9.41 -7.41
CA VAL A 341 17.35 7.97 -7.04
C VAL A 341 18.76 7.37 -7.06
N GLY A 342 19.52 7.56 -8.14
CA GLY A 342 20.89 7.02 -8.24
C GLY A 342 21.79 7.46 -7.10
N ARG A 343 21.73 8.76 -6.75
CA ARG A 343 22.48 9.34 -5.63
C ARG A 343 22.10 8.72 -4.28
N MET A 344 20.81 8.54 -4.01
CA MET A 344 20.32 7.94 -2.78
C MET A 344 20.73 6.48 -2.67
N MET A 345 20.69 5.73 -3.77
CA MET A 345 21.14 4.33 -3.80
C MET A 345 22.67 4.22 -3.59
N ALA A 346 23.45 5.13 -4.19
CA ALA A 346 24.89 5.20 -3.95
C ALA A 346 25.22 5.54 -2.48
N MET A 347 24.46 6.45 -1.87
CA MET A 347 24.55 6.78 -0.45
C MET A 347 24.31 5.54 0.43
N CYS A 348 23.22 4.80 0.17
CA CYS A 348 22.91 3.56 0.87
C CYS A 348 24.08 2.56 0.81
N ALA A 349 24.62 2.31 -0.40
CA ALA A 349 25.75 1.42 -0.61
C ALA A 349 27.05 1.90 0.08
N ALA A 350 27.26 3.22 0.13
CA ALA A 350 28.42 3.81 0.81
C ALA A 350 28.42 3.55 2.32
N PHE A 351 27.25 3.47 2.96
CA PHE A 351 27.14 3.04 4.36
C PHE A 351 27.28 1.53 4.56
N GLY A 352 27.42 0.75 3.48
CA GLY A 352 27.57 -0.71 3.54
C GLY A 352 26.25 -1.48 3.51
N ASP A 353 25.16 -0.80 3.23
CA ASP A 353 23.83 -1.36 3.07
C ASP A 353 23.55 -1.78 1.61
N GLU A 354 22.50 -2.55 1.39
CA GLU A 354 22.09 -3.09 0.09
C GLU A 354 20.97 -2.24 -0.53
N PRO A 355 21.26 -1.48 -1.63
CA PRO A 355 20.22 -0.75 -2.39
C PRO A 355 19.12 -1.69 -2.88
N GLY A 356 17.86 -1.23 -2.78
CA GLY A 356 16.68 -2.04 -3.11
C GLY A 356 16.23 -3.00 -2.00
N ARG A 357 17.05 -3.17 -0.97
CA ARG A 357 16.70 -3.95 0.22
C ARG A 357 16.60 -3.09 1.47
N ASN A 358 17.70 -2.40 1.84
CA ASN A 358 17.68 -1.52 3.02
C ASN A 358 17.12 -0.13 2.70
N LEU A 359 17.22 0.30 1.43
CA LEU A 359 16.60 1.51 0.92
C LEU A 359 15.85 1.21 -0.37
N GLU A 360 14.56 1.48 -0.38
CA GLU A 360 13.70 1.46 -1.56
C GLU A 360 13.17 2.86 -1.83
N ILE A 361 13.06 3.23 -3.10
CA ILE A 361 12.48 4.52 -3.52
C ILE A 361 11.36 4.25 -4.51
N LEU A 362 10.16 4.70 -4.16
CA LEU A 362 8.99 4.63 -5.02
C LEU A 362 8.76 6.00 -5.65
N ILE A 363 8.71 6.03 -6.99
CA ILE A 363 8.47 7.25 -7.75
C ILE A 363 7.04 7.28 -8.26
N GLY A 364 6.26 8.29 -7.84
CA GLY A 364 4.88 8.45 -8.26
C GLY A 364 4.71 9.42 -9.40
N GLN A 365 3.85 9.01 -10.35
CA GLN A 365 3.50 9.80 -11.51
C GLN A 365 2.39 10.83 -11.21
N MET A 366 2.18 11.73 -12.15
CA MET A 366 1.23 12.85 -12.06
C MET A 366 -0.21 12.40 -11.84
N VAL A 367 -0.95 13.23 -11.11
CA VAL A 367 -2.40 13.11 -10.95
C VAL A 367 -3.05 14.34 -11.59
N ASN A 368 -4.00 14.11 -12.48
CA ASN A 368 -4.82 15.15 -13.07
C ASN A 368 -6.25 15.03 -12.54
N LEU A 369 -6.95 16.14 -12.47
CA LEU A 369 -8.39 16.14 -12.23
C LEU A 369 -9.13 16.44 -13.53
N VAL A 370 -10.25 15.74 -13.71
CA VAL A 370 -11.18 15.97 -14.82
C VAL A 370 -12.55 16.30 -14.24
N LYS A 371 -13.20 17.32 -14.78
CA LYS A 371 -14.57 17.70 -14.47
C LYS A 371 -15.28 18.09 -15.76
N ASP A 372 -16.51 17.65 -15.96
CA ASP A 372 -17.28 17.84 -17.20
C ASP A 372 -16.49 17.39 -18.46
N GLY A 373 -15.66 16.35 -18.33
CA GLY A 373 -14.79 15.84 -19.40
C GLY A 373 -13.60 16.74 -19.75
N VAL A 374 -13.35 17.80 -18.96
CA VAL A 374 -12.26 18.77 -19.20
C VAL A 374 -11.26 18.72 -18.04
N PRO A 375 -9.94 18.71 -18.35
CA PRO A 375 -8.92 18.80 -17.31
C PRO A 375 -9.04 20.09 -16.48
N VAL A 376 -9.07 19.96 -15.17
CA VAL A 376 -9.03 21.09 -14.24
C VAL A 376 -7.61 21.69 -14.26
N ARG A 377 -7.49 22.94 -14.68
CA ARG A 377 -6.20 23.63 -14.73
C ARG A 377 -5.74 24.01 -13.33
N MET A 378 -4.56 23.55 -12.95
CA MET A 378 -3.90 23.89 -11.69
C MET A 378 -2.71 24.82 -11.96
N SER A 379 -2.55 25.86 -11.15
CA SER A 379 -1.42 26.77 -11.21
C SER A 379 -1.04 27.27 -9.82
N LYS A 380 0.12 26.87 -9.31
CA LYS A 380 0.67 27.37 -8.03
C LYS A 380 0.82 28.90 -8.02
N ARG A 381 1.19 29.52 -9.19
CA ARG A 381 1.36 30.97 -9.32
C ARG A 381 0.04 31.74 -9.30
N ALA A 382 -1.03 31.14 -9.80
CA ALA A 382 -2.36 31.76 -9.84
C ALA A 382 -3.22 31.48 -8.60
N GLY A 383 -2.70 30.73 -7.61
CA GLY A 383 -3.48 30.31 -6.43
C GLY A 383 -4.59 29.28 -6.74
N THR A 384 -4.54 28.64 -7.92
CA THR A 384 -5.51 27.62 -8.34
C THR A 384 -4.92 26.21 -8.21
N VAL A 385 -4.40 25.89 -7.02
CA VAL A 385 -3.93 24.52 -6.72
C VAL A 385 -5.10 23.78 -6.11
N VAL A 386 -5.42 22.59 -6.62
CA VAL A 386 -6.40 21.72 -5.99
C VAL A 386 -5.74 21.07 -4.78
N THR A 387 -6.32 21.29 -3.63
CA THR A 387 -5.85 20.77 -2.36
C THR A 387 -6.51 19.42 -2.04
N MET A 388 -6.03 18.78 -0.97
CA MET A 388 -6.67 17.58 -0.42
C MET A 388 -8.12 17.87 -0.01
N GLU A 389 -8.36 19.00 0.63
CA GLU A 389 -9.67 19.45 1.10
C GLU A 389 -10.63 19.67 -0.07
N ASP A 390 -10.15 20.27 -1.16
CA ASP A 390 -10.96 20.47 -2.38
C ASP A 390 -11.43 19.13 -2.95
N LEU A 391 -10.51 18.15 -3.07
CA LEU A 391 -10.85 16.83 -3.57
C LEU A 391 -11.82 16.11 -2.63
N VAL A 392 -11.55 16.10 -1.33
CA VAL A 392 -12.42 15.47 -0.32
C VAL A 392 -13.78 16.13 -0.28
N GLY A 393 -13.84 17.46 -0.34
CA GLY A 393 -15.09 18.22 -0.39
C GLY A 393 -15.93 17.91 -1.63
N ALA A 394 -15.28 17.61 -2.76
CA ALA A 394 -15.97 17.27 -4.00
C ALA A 394 -16.53 15.83 -4.03
N VAL A 395 -15.78 14.83 -3.57
CA VAL A 395 -16.11 13.41 -3.78
C VAL A 395 -16.20 12.58 -2.48
N GLY A 396 -15.80 13.13 -1.35
CA GLY A 396 -15.70 12.42 -0.07
C GLY A 396 -14.39 11.65 0.09
N VAL A 397 -14.05 11.30 1.33
CA VAL A 397 -12.78 10.62 1.69
C VAL A 397 -12.64 9.28 0.98
N ASP A 398 -13.65 8.42 1.05
CA ASP A 398 -13.60 7.07 0.50
C ASP A 398 -13.37 7.06 -1.01
N ALA A 399 -14.10 7.90 -1.75
CA ALA A 399 -13.96 7.99 -3.20
C ALA A 399 -12.61 8.60 -3.61
N ALA A 400 -12.14 9.61 -2.89
CA ALA A 400 -10.82 10.19 -3.09
C ALA A 400 -9.71 9.14 -2.87
N ARG A 401 -9.70 8.46 -1.71
CA ARG A 401 -8.71 7.43 -1.38
C ARG A 401 -8.70 6.30 -2.40
N TYR A 402 -9.88 5.73 -2.67
CA TYR A 402 -9.99 4.59 -3.58
C TYR A 402 -9.49 4.93 -4.99
N SER A 403 -9.90 6.08 -5.54
CA SER A 403 -9.48 6.50 -6.89
C SER A 403 -7.97 6.70 -7.01
N LEU A 404 -7.33 7.26 -5.97
CA LEU A 404 -5.89 7.53 -5.95
C LEU A 404 -5.06 6.25 -5.78
N VAL A 405 -5.60 5.22 -5.10
CA VAL A 405 -4.90 3.94 -4.87
C VAL A 405 -5.17 2.92 -5.99
N ARG A 406 -6.28 3.02 -6.71
CA ARG A 406 -6.75 2.04 -7.69
C ARG A 406 -5.78 1.71 -8.82
N SER A 407 -4.83 2.60 -9.10
CA SER A 407 -3.86 2.47 -10.20
C SER A 407 -2.43 2.45 -9.67
N SER A 408 -1.53 1.77 -10.41
CA SER A 408 -0.10 1.75 -10.09
C SER A 408 0.46 3.15 -9.95
N VAL A 409 1.38 3.34 -9.01
CA VAL A 409 2.09 4.61 -8.81
C VAL A 409 2.92 5.02 -10.03
N ASP A 410 3.37 4.05 -10.82
CA ASP A 410 4.14 4.28 -12.05
C ASP A 410 3.32 4.87 -13.20
N SER A 411 2.00 4.96 -13.02
CA SER A 411 1.08 5.48 -14.03
C SER A 411 0.55 6.85 -13.64
N SER A 412 0.52 7.79 -14.58
CA SER A 412 -0.29 8.99 -14.45
C SER A 412 -1.77 8.62 -14.43
N ILE A 413 -2.54 9.32 -13.61
CA ILE A 413 -3.96 9.05 -13.47
C ILE A 413 -4.79 10.32 -13.70
N ASP A 414 -5.95 10.13 -14.30
CA ASP A 414 -6.99 11.14 -14.41
C ASP A 414 -8.12 10.77 -13.42
N VAL A 415 -8.38 11.66 -12.46
CA VAL A 415 -9.44 11.51 -11.47
C VAL A 415 -10.66 12.28 -11.97
N ASP A 416 -11.69 11.54 -12.39
CA ASP A 416 -12.96 12.07 -12.89
C ASP A 416 -13.90 12.35 -11.72
N LEU A 417 -14.07 13.64 -11.37
CA LEU A 417 -14.92 14.07 -10.26
C LEU A 417 -16.39 13.71 -10.47
N ASP A 418 -16.87 13.79 -11.72
CA ASP A 418 -18.28 13.51 -12.04
C ASP A 418 -18.58 12.02 -11.90
N LEU A 419 -17.64 11.16 -12.30
CA LEU A 419 -17.75 9.72 -12.12
C LEU A 419 -17.78 9.34 -10.64
N LEU A 420 -16.89 9.92 -9.84
CA LEU A 420 -16.73 9.57 -8.42
C LEU A 420 -17.91 10.02 -7.54
N THR A 421 -18.71 10.97 -7.99
CA THR A 421 -19.94 11.40 -7.28
C THR A 421 -21.17 10.56 -7.64
N ARG A 422 -21.11 9.73 -8.69
CA ARG A 422 -22.24 8.90 -9.13
C ARG A 422 -22.48 7.71 -8.20
N ARG A 423 -23.75 7.45 -7.91
CA ARG A 423 -24.21 6.24 -7.23
C ARG A 423 -24.58 5.17 -8.26
N SER A 424 -23.60 4.71 -9.02
CA SER A 424 -23.78 3.72 -10.09
C SER A 424 -22.62 2.75 -10.15
N ASN A 425 -22.83 1.62 -10.84
CA ASN A 425 -21.78 0.57 -10.97
C ASN A 425 -20.56 1.03 -11.75
N ASP A 426 -20.62 2.15 -12.47
CA ASP A 426 -19.47 2.73 -13.16
C ASP A 426 -18.47 3.37 -12.18
N ASN A 427 -18.95 3.80 -11.01
CA ASN A 427 -18.12 4.33 -9.95
C ASN A 427 -17.49 3.15 -9.17
N PRO A 428 -16.17 2.93 -9.25
CA PRO A 428 -15.54 1.72 -8.72
C PRO A 428 -15.65 1.61 -7.19
N VAL A 429 -15.56 2.71 -6.45
CA VAL A 429 -15.71 2.66 -4.99
C VAL A 429 -17.15 2.34 -4.61
N PHE A 430 -18.11 2.98 -5.28
CA PHE A 430 -19.53 2.70 -5.06
C PHE A 430 -19.82 1.22 -5.34
N TYR A 431 -19.31 0.66 -6.44
CA TYR A 431 -19.54 -0.73 -6.82
C TYR A 431 -19.09 -1.73 -5.74
N VAL A 432 -17.91 -1.53 -5.17
CA VAL A 432 -17.38 -2.39 -4.10
C VAL A 432 -18.14 -2.19 -2.78
N GLN A 433 -18.37 -0.95 -2.37
CA GLN A 433 -19.12 -0.63 -1.15
C GLN A 433 -20.57 -1.12 -1.24
N TYR A 434 -21.19 -1.01 -2.41
CA TYR A 434 -22.53 -1.52 -2.65
C TYR A 434 -22.59 -3.06 -2.54
N ALA A 435 -21.57 -3.77 -3.02
CA ALA A 435 -21.49 -5.22 -2.80
C ALA A 435 -21.42 -5.55 -1.30
N HIS A 436 -20.62 -4.83 -0.52
CA HIS A 436 -20.55 -5.01 0.94
C HIS A 436 -21.89 -4.72 1.61
N ALA A 437 -22.52 -3.58 1.33
CA ALA A 437 -23.83 -3.22 1.89
C ALA A 437 -24.93 -4.23 1.49
N ARG A 438 -24.85 -4.80 0.27
CA ARG A 438 -25.77 -5.85 -0.18
C ARG A 438 -25.58 -7.14 0.62
N THR A 439 -24.34 -7.57 0.93
CA THR A 439 -24.12 -8.74 1.79
C THR A 439 -24.69 -8.54 3.18
N ALA A 440 -24.53 -7.33 3.76
CA ALA A 440 -25.11 -6.99 5.06
C ALA A 440 -26.66 -7.08 5.03
N ASN A 441 -27.27 -6.53 3.97
CA ASN A 441 -28.71 -6.58 3.80
C ASN A 441 -29.23 -8.03 3.61
N VAL A 442 -28.50 -8.87 2.87
CA VAL A 442 -28.80 -10.31 2.73
C VAL A 442 -28.83 -10.99 4.12
N ALA A 443 -27.85 -10.71 4.98
CA ALA A 443 -27.80 -11.27 6.33
C ALA A 443 -29.00 -10.83 7.20
N VAL A 444 -29.41 -9.55 7.11
CA VAL A 444 -30.61 -9.03 7.81
C VAL A 444 -31.88 -9.73 7.31
N ASN A 445 -32.03 -9.88 6.00
CA ASN A 445 -33.17 -10.56 5.41
C ASN A 445 -33.21 -12.05 5.76
N ALA A 446 -32.05 -12.71 5.78
CA ALA A 446 -31.90 -14.11 6.19
C ALA A 446 -32.36 -14.32 7.65
N ALA A 447 -31.91 -13.46 8.56
CA ALA A 447 -32.33 -13.50 9.96
C ALA A 447 -33.85 -13.31 10.10
N SER A 448 -34.44 -12.38 9.34
CA SER A 448 -35.89 -12.11 9.31
C SER A 448 -36.69 -13.32 8.78
N ALA A 449 -36.10 -14.09 7.87
CA ALA A 449 -36.69 -15.32 7.33
C ALA A 449 -36.41 -16.59 8.18
N GLY A 450 -35.75 -16.44 9.34
CA GLY A 450 -35.39 -17.57 10.23
C GLY A 450 -34.19 -18.38 9.74
N VAL A 451 -33.43 -17.91 8.78
CA VAL A 451 -32.19 -18.55 8.33
C VAL A 451 -31.05 -18.11 9.27
N ARG A 452 -30.50 -19.06 10.02
CA ARG A 452 -29.37 -18.86 10.93
C ARG A 452 -28.21 -19.74 10.47
N ARG A 453 -27.03 -19.17 10.27
CA ARG A 453 -25.87 -19.94 9.80
C ARG A 453 -25.39 -20.98 10.82
N GLU A 454 -25.58 -20.70 12.11
CA GLU A 454 -25.14 -21.56 13.23
C GLU A 454 -25.94 -22.88 13.31
N ASP A 455 -27.13 -22.95 12.69
CA ASP A 455 -27.98 -24.12 12.76
C ASP A 455 -27.48 -25.30 11.90
N ALA A 456 -26.78 -24.99 10.78
CA ALA A 456 -26.16 -26.02 9.93
C ALA A 456 -25.14 -25.42 8.94
N PHE A 457 -24.13 -26.22 8.63
CA PHE A 457 -23.18 -25.95 7.56
C PHE A 457 -22.77 -27.26 6.89
N ASP A 458 -23.09 -27.40 5.63
CA ASP A 458 -22.63 -28.50 4.79
C ASP A 458 -22.00 -27.94 3.51
N PRO A 459 -20.65 -27.85 3.45
CA PRO A 459 -19.93 -27.27 2.33
C PRO A 459 -20.17 -28.01 1.01
N ALA A 460 -20.59 -29.29 1.05
CA ALA A 460 -20.90 -30.08 -0.15
C ALA A 460 -22.17 -29.59 -0.89
N LEU A 461 -22.99 -28.76 -0.23
CA LEU A 461 -24.19 -28.17 -0.82
C LEU A 461 -23.91 -26.94 -1.72
N LEU A 462 -22.67 -26.43 -1.71
CA LEU A 462 -22.24 -25.33 -2.60
C LEU A 462 -21.82 -25.91 -3.96
N THR A 463 -22.79 -26.20 -4.80
CA THR A 463 -22.59 -26.91 -6.08
C THR A 463 -22.83 -26.07 -7.33
N ASP A 464 -23.35 -24.85 -7.18
CA ASP A 464 -23.56 -23.95 -8.30
C ASP A 464 -22.22 -23.37 -8.79
N GLU A 465 -22.11 -23.14 -10.09
CA GLU A 465 -20.91 -22.58 -10.70
C GLU A 465 -20.55 -21.19 -10.11
N THR A 466 -21.55 -20.38 -9.80
CA THR A 466 -21.33 -19.04 -9.22
C THR A 466 -20.81 -19.11 -7.79
N GLU A 467 -21.22 -20.13 -7.02
CA GLU A 467 -20.69 -20.43 -5.68
C GLU A 467 -19.21 -20.82 -5.74
N SER A 468 -18.87 -21.72 -6.65
CA SER A 468 -17.48 -22.15 -6.88
C SER A 468 -16.59 -20.98 -7.31
N LEU A 469 -17.12 -20.08 -8.18
CA LEU A 469 -16.43 -18.87 -8.62
C LEU A 469 -16.15 -17.89 -7.50
N LEU A 470 -17.12 -17.73 -6.61
CA LEU A 470 -17.01 -16.84 -5.47
C LEU A 470 -16.02 -17.40 -4.44
N LEU A 471 -16.12 -18.70 -4.11
CA LEU A 471 -15.17 -19.39 -3.23
C LEU A 471 -13.73 -19.26 -3.72
N ALA A 472 -13.52 -19.47 -5.03
CA ALA A 472 -12.20 -19.36 -5.61
C ALA A 472 -11.65 -17.92 -5.53
N ALA A 473 -12.51 -16.89 -5.70
CA ALA A 473 -12.09 -15.50 -5.52
C ALA A 473 -11.73 -15.22 -4.05
N LEU A 474 -12.51 -15.71 -3.08
CA LEU A 474 -12.20 -15.58 -1.65
C LEU A 474 -10.86 -16.23 -1.29
N ALA A 475 -10.54 -17.39 -1.87
CA ALA A 475 -9.28 -18.10 -1.65
C ALA A 475 -8.04 -17.31 -2.12
N GLU A 476 -8.18 -16.43 -3.09
CA GLU A 476 -7.07 -15.63 -3.63
C GLU A 476 -6.66 -14.47 -2.71
N PHE A 477 -7.53 -14.03 -1.81
CA PHE A 477 -7.31 -12.81 -1.02
C PHE A 477 -5.97 -12.78 -0.25
N PRO A 478 -5.57 -13.83 0.50
CA PRO A 478 -4.28 -13.81 1.21
C PRO A 478 -3.08 -13.63 0.27
N GLU A 479 -3.10 -14.27 -0.91
CA GLU A 479 -2.04 -14.14 -1.90
C GLU A 479 -2.02 -12.74 -2.54
N VAL A 480 -3.19 -12.14 -2.77
CA VAL A 480 -3.30 -10.76 -3.27
C VAL A 480 -2.66 -9.79 -2.28
N VAL A 481 -2.94 -9.93 -0.98
CA VAL A 481 -2.35 -9.10 0.07
C VAL A 481 -0.84 -9.29 0.14
N ARG A 482 -0.37 -10.53 0.14
CA ARG A 482 1.06 -10.87 0.15
C ARG A 482 1.80 -10.23 -1.04
N ARG A 483 1.27 -10.40 -2.27
CA ARG A 483 1.86 -9.82 -3.47
C ARG A 483 1.82 -8.29 -3.50
N ALA A 484 0.73 -7.71 -3.00
CA ALA A 484 0.64 -6.25 -2.87
C ALA A 484 1.74 -5.71 -1.94
N GLY A 485 2.03 -6.41 -0.85
CA GLY A 485 3.14 -6.08 0.06
C GLY A 485 4.51 -6.27 -0.59
N GLU A 486 4.78 -7.42 -1.20
CA GLU A 486 6.06 -7.72 -1.85
C GLU A 486 6.44 -6.75 -2.97
N LEU A 487 5.45 -6.38 -3.78
CA LEU A 487 5.66 -5.52 -4.95
C LEU A 487 5.46 -4.03 -4.63
N ARG A 488 5.05 -3.67 -3.42
CA ARG A 488 4.67 -2.29 -3.03
C ARG A 488 3.51 -1.75 -3.88
N GLU A 489 2.55 -2.60 -4.20
CA GLU A 489 1.46 -2.35 -5.15
C GLU A 489 0.07 -2.47 -4.50
N PRO A 490 -0.34 -1.58 -3.58
CA PRO A 490 -1.64 -1.66 -2.91
C PRO A 490 -2.83 -1.61 -3.89
N HIS A 491 -2.65 -1.08 -5.11
CA HIS A 491 -3.66 -1.09 -6.16
C HIS A 491 -4.16 -2.50 -6.53
N ARG A 492 -3.38 -3.55 -6.27
CA ARG A 492 -3.81 -4.94 -6.48
C ARG A 492 -5.00 -5.31 -5.61
N VAL A 493 -5.04 -4.78 -4.39
CA VAL A 493 -6.18 -5.00 -3.48
C VAL A 493 -7.44 -4.35 -4.06
N ALA A 494 -7.35 -3.11 -4.56
CA ALA A 494 -8.50 -2.42 -5.18
C ALA A 494 -9.06 -3.19 -6.38
N ARG A 495 -8.17 -3.67 -7.28
CA ARG A 495 -8.57 -4.46 -8.46
C ARG A 495 -9.23 -5.78 -8.07
N TYR A 496 -8.67 -6.46 -7.07
CA TYR A 496 -9.24 -7.68 -6.54
C TYR A 496 -10.65 -7.45 -5.96
N LEU A 497 -10.86 -6.37 -5.21
CA LEU A 497 -12.17 -6.05 -4.65
C LEU A 497 -13.24 -5.81 -5.73
N GLU A 498 -12.89 -5.17 -6.84
CA GLU A 498 -13.79 -4.98 -7.98
C GLU A 498 -14.17 -6.34 -8.60
N GLU A 499 -13.22 -7.26 -8.72
CA GLU A 499 -13.49 -8.62 -9.22
C GLU A 499 -14.37 -9.40 -8.23
N LEU A 500 -14.05 -9.39 -6.94
CA LEU A 500 -14.82 -10.06 -5.89
C LEU A 500 -16.26 -9.54 -5.85
N ALA A 501 -16.48 -8.23 -5.93
CA ALA A 501 -17.81 -7.63 -6.01
C ALA A 501 -18.59 -8.16 -7.23
N GLY A 502 -17.94 -8.26 -8.38
CA GLY A 502 -18.55 -8.82 -9.59
C GLY A 502 -18.93 -10.30 -9.46
N ARG A 503 -18.08 -11.11 -8.77
CA ARG A 503 -18.39 -12.53 -8.48
C ARG A 503 -19.57 -12.64 -7.51
N PHE A 504 -19.59 -11.80 -6.48
CA PHE A 504 -20.70 -11.76 -5.52
C PHE A 504 -22.03 -11.39 -6.19
N HIS A 505 -22.07 -10.41 -7.08
CA HIS A 505 -23.31 -10.04 -7.77
C HIS A 505 -23.85 -11.21 -8.61
N LYS A 506 -22.99 -11.97 -9.30
CA LYS A 506 -23.41 -13.17 -10.05
C LYS A 506 -23.97 -14.26 -9.13
N PHE A 507 -23.33 -14.50 -8.01
CA PHE A 507 -23.82 -15.42 -6.98
C PHE A 507 -25.19 -14.97 -6.45
N TYR A 508 -25.32 -13.70 -6.11
CA TYR A 508 -26.58 -13.13 -5.60
C TYR A 508 -27.75 -13.28 -6.58
N ASP A 509 -27.49 -13.12 -7.88
CA ASP A 509 -28.52 -13.23 -8.91
C ASP A 509 -28.91 -14.71 -9.17
N ALA A 510 -27.98 -15.65 -9.06
CA ALA A 510 -28.20 -17.07 -9.34
C ALA A 510 -28.66 -17.87 -8.12
N CYS A 511 -28.12 -17.57 -6.94
CA CYS A 511 -28.28 -18.37 -5.73
C CYS A 511 -29.07 -17.64 -4.65
N ARG A 512 -30.09 -18.30 -4.11
CA ARG A 512 -30.88 -17.73 -3.02
C ARG A 512 -30.29 -18.09 -1.66
N VAL A 513 -30.12 -17.10 -0.83
CA VAL A 513 -29.74 -17.23 0.58
C VAL A 513 -30.98 -17.34 1.48
N THR A 514 -32.11 -16.78 1.03
CA THR A 514 -33.39 -16.81 1.74
C THR A 514 -34.44 -17.63 0.98
N PRO A 515 -35.31 -18.39 1.67
CA PRO A 515 -36.40 -19.10 1.03
C PRO A 515 -37.40 -18.12 0.38
N ARG A 516 -38.17 -18.60 -0.60
CA ARG A 516 -39.34 -17.88 -1.14
C ARG A 516 -40.47 -17.89 -0.11
N ALA A 517 -41.45 -17.01 -0.32
CA ALA A 517 -42.67 -17.04 0.49
C ALA A 517 -43.35 -18.41 0.41
N GLY A 518 -43.50 -19.07 1.57
CA GLY A 518 -44.09 -20.42 1.67
C GLY A 518 -43.11 -21.59 1.50
N GLU A 519 -41.83 -21.33 1.25
CA GLU A 519 -40.79 -22.37 1.27
C GLU A 519 -40.19 -22.51 2.67
N GLU A 520 -39.80 -23.72 3.02
CA GLU A 520 -39.10 -24.02 4.27
C GLU A 520 -37.61 -23.62 4.17
N VAL A 521 -37.03 -23.25 5.32
CA VAL A 521 -35.59 -23.03 5.46
C VAL A 521 -34.85 -24.37 5.33
N THR A 522 -33.88 -24.44 4.41
CA THR A 522 -33.07 -25.63 4.18
C THR A 522 -31.60 -25.39 4.54
N ASP A 523 -30.80 -26.42 4.63
CA ASP A 523 -29.36 -26.33 4.89
C ASP A 523 -28.59 -25.65 3.76
N VAL A 524 -29.12 -25.68 2.52
CA VAL A 524 -28.57 -24.87 1.41
C VAL A 524 -28.64 -23.38 1.73
N HIS A 525 -29.77 -22.88 2.26
CA HIS A 525 -29.91 -21.47 2.65
C HIS A 525 -28.92 -21.10 3.77
N ARG A 526 -28.75 -21.95 4.76
CA ARG A 526 -27.81 -21.77 5.88
C ARG A 526 -26.37 -21.76 5.40
N THR A 527 -26.00 -22.72 4.55
CA THR A 527 -24.65 -22.82 3.98
C THR A 527 -24.32 -21.64 3.08
N ARG A 528 -25.28 -21.18 2.25
CA ARG A 528 -25.14 -19.98 1.43
C ARG A 528 -24.98 -18.71 2.26
N LEU A 529 -25.58 -18.66 3.46
CA LEU A 529 -25.37 -17.53 4.37
C LEU A 529 -23.93 -17.46 4.88
N TRP A 530 -23.27 -18.61 5.13
CA TRP A 530 -21.84 -18.64 5.42
C TRP A 530 -21.01 -18.04 4.27
N LEU A 531 -21.31 -18.38 3.02
CA LEU A 531 -20.61 -17.85 1.85
C LEU A 531 -20.86 -16.35 1.68
N ASN A 532 -22.09 -15.88 1.93
CA ASN A 532 -22.42 -14.46 1.96
C ASN A 532 -21.60 -13.70 3.03
N ASP A 533 -21.55 -14.21 4.25
CA ASP A 533 -20.84 -13.57 5.37
C ASP A 533 -19.32 -13.62 5.18
N ALA A 534 -18.79 -14.70 4.59
CA ALA A 534 -17.40 -14.78 4.18
C ALA A 534 -17.05 -13.69 3.14
N THR A 535 -17.94 -13.48 2.17
CA THR A 535 -17.75 -12.41 1.17
C THR A 535 -17.78 -11.03 1.80
N ARG A 536 -18.72 -10.79 2.72
CA ARG A 536 -18.78 -9.54 3.50
C ARG A 536 -17.48 -9.28 4.24
N GLN A 537 -16.96 -10.32 4.91
CA GLN A 537 -15.72 -10.20 5.68
C GLN A 537 -14.53 -9.84 4.80
N VAL A 538 -14.35 -10.50 3.66
CA VAL A 538 -13.22 -10.23 2.75
C VAL A 538 -13.34 -8.84 2.11
N LEU A 539 -14.55 -8.41 1.72
CA LEU A 539 -14.77 -7.05 1.23
C LEU A 539 -14.40 -6.00 2.28
N ALA A 540 -14.80 -6.22 3.54
CA ALA A 540 -14.46 -5.32 4.65
C ALA A 540 -12.95 -5.30 4.92
N ASN A 541 -12.29 -6.46 4.97
CA ASN A 541 -10.84 -6.56 5.17
C ASN A 541 -10.09 -5.82 4.07
N GLY A 542 -10.45 -6.05 2.80
CA GLY A 542 -9.79 -5.41 1.67
C GLY A 542 -10.01 -3.89 1.61
N LEU A 543 -11.23 -3.40 1.88
CA LEU A 543 -11.51 -1.98 2.00
C LEU A 543 -10.72 -1.34 3.14
N GLY A 544 -10.62 -2.03 4.29
CA GLY A 544 -9.81 -1.60 5.43
C GLY A 544 -8.32 -1.46 5.10
N LEU A 545 -7.75 -2.35 4.26
CA LEU A 545 -6.37 -2.23 3.77
C LEU A 545 -6.14 -0.98 2.90
N LEU A 546 -7.19 -0.51 2.23
CA LEU A 546 -7.13 0.73 1.44
C LEU A 546 -7.48 1.98 2.28
N GLY A 547 -7.84 1.80 3.56
CA GLY A 547 -8.33 2.88 4.42
C GLY A 547 -9.67 3.46 3.94
N VAL A 548 -10.50 2.63 3.35
CA VAL A 548 -11.84 2.95 2.82
C VAL A 548 -12.87 2.27 3.69
N SER A 549 -13.98 2.94 3.96
CA SER A 549 -15.04 2.40 4.81
C SER A 549 -15.79 1.24 4.15
N ALA A 550 -16.33 0.34 4.96
CA ALA A 550 -17.18 -0.77 4.55
C ALA A 550 -18.61 -0.55 5.09
N PRO A 551 -19.45 0.29 4.42
CA PRO A 551 -20.77 0.63 4.93
C PRO A 551 -21.72 -0.57 4.85
N GLU A 552 -22.54 -0.75 5.87
CA GLU A 552 -23.57 -1.79 5.88
C GLU A 552 -24.88 -1.34 5.16
N ARG A 553 -24.99 -0.02 4.88
CA ARG A 553 -26.14 0.59 4.19
C ARG A 553 -25.65 1.69 3.25
N MET A 554 -26.26 1.76 2.07
CA MET A 554 -25.98 2.78 1.06
C MET A 554 -27.29 3.35 0.47
#